data_a9f606803277be32d1e431e99ff5a720
#
_entry.id   a9f606803277be32d1e431e99ff5a720
#
_cell.length_a   1.000
_cell.length_b   1.000
_cell.length_c   1.000
_cell.angle_alpha   90.00
_cell.angle_beta   90.00
_cell.angle_gamma   90.00
#
_symmetry.space_group_name_H-M   'P 1'
#
loop_
_entity.id
_entity.type
_entity.pdbx_description
1 polymer ?
#
loop_
_entity_poly.entity_id
_entity_poly.type
_entity_poly.pdbx_seq_one_letter_code
_entity_poly.pdbx_strand_id
1 'polypeptide(L)'
;MERNDYHMKQADRIYYGGDYNPDQWDEATIAEDMRLFKKAGINLLTLPVFSWAKLEPDEGVYDFKWLDKIIDQIWANGIYVCLATPTTAQPAWLSTRYPEVLPVDIQGRKRTHGMRVFFCVNSL
;
A
#
# COMPACT_ATOMS: atom_id res chain seq x y z
N MET A 1 -35.48 0.10 2.44
CA MET A 1 -34.02 -0.09 2.37
C MET A 1 -33.71 -0.52 0.95
N GLU A 2 -33.45 0.43 0.03
CA GLU A 2 -33.15 0.14 -1.35
C GLU A 2 -31.81 -0.60 -1.43
N ARG A 3 -31.85 -1.79 -2.00
CA ARG A 3 -30.62 -2.49 -2.41
C ARG A 3 -29.95 -1.62 -3.48
N ASN A 4 -28.85 -0.97 -3.15
CA ASN A 4 -27.95 -0.45 -4.17
C ASN A 4 -27.44 -1.64 -4.96
N ASP A 5 -28.01 -1.86 -6.14
CA ASP A 5 -27.45 -2.77 -7.14
C ASP A 5 -26.10 -2.19 -7.58
N TYR A 6 -25.05 -2.57 -6.88
CA TYR A 6 -23.70 -2.42 -7.39
C TYR A 6 -23.58 -3.37 -8.59
N HIS A 7 -24.03 -2.90 -9.75
CA HIS A 7 -23.67 -3.55 -11.00
C HIS A 7 -22.15 -3.46 -11.13
N MET A 8 -21.47 -4.56 -10.83
CA MET A 8 -20.07 -4.69 -11.21
C MET A 8 -20.05 -4.52 -12.73
N LYS A 9 -19.51 -3.39 -13.19
CA LYS A 9 -19.29 -3.19 -14.62
C LYS A 9 -18.42 -4.35 -15.07
N GLN A 10 -18.93 -5.11 -16.03
CA GLN A 10 -18.18 -6.20 -16.64
C GLN A 10 -16.85 -5.62 -17.13
N ALA A 11 -15.73 -6.24 -16.75
CA ALA A 11 -14.43 -5.77 -17.15
C ALA A 11 -14.34 -5.74 -18.67
N ASP A 12 -14.07 -4.58 -19.23
CA ASP A 12 -13.99 -4.34 -20.68
C ASP A 12 -12.61 -4.71 -21.26
N ARG A 13 -11.68 -5.08 -20.39
CA ARG A 13 -10.28 -5.38 -20.73
C ARG A 13 -9.63 -6.32 -19.71
N ILE A 14 -8.48 -6.86 -20.09
CA ILE A 14 -7.60 -7.58 -19.17
C ILE A 14 -6.79 -6.53 -18.39
N TYR A 15 -6.89 -6.58 -17.06
CA TYR A 15 -6.03 -5.80 -16.18
C TYR A 15 -4.70 -6.55 -15.99
N TYR A 16 -3.60 -5.84 -16.26
CA TYR A 16 -2.25 -6.37 -16.19
C TYR A 16 -1.34 -5.41 -15.44
N GLY A 17 -0.68 -5.90 -14.40
CA GLY A 17 0.20 -5.10 -13.55
C GLY A 17 0.60 -5.84 -12.28
N GLY A 18 0.99 -5.10 -11.25
CA GLY A 18 1.43 -5.66 -9.97
C GLY A 18 1.52 -4.60 -8.89
N ASP A 19 2.13 -4.96 -7.77
CA ASP A 19 2.40 -4.04 -6.67
C ASP A 19 3.47 -3.03 -7.07
N TYR A 20 3.24 -1.77 -6.73
CA TYR A 20 4.18 -0.68 -6.95
C TYR A 20 4.44 0.05 -5.63
N ASN A 21 5.73 0.24 -5.30
CA ASN A 21 6.17 0.83 -4.03
C ASN A 21 7.01 2.09 -4.27
N PRO A 22 6.38 3.20 -4.73
CA PRO A 22 7.08 4.44 -5.09
C PRO A 22 7.59 5.24 -3.88
N ASP A 23 7.26 4.83 -2.66
CA ASP A 23 7.76 5.43 -1.42
C ASP A 23 9.28 5.29 -1.24
N GLN A 24 9.91 4.38 -2.00
CA GLN A 24 11.35 4.11 -1.96
C GLN A 24 12.14 4.87 -3.03
N TRP A 25 11.47 5.62 -3.93
CA TRP A 25 12.09 6.18 -5.12
C TRP A 25 11.95 7.71 -5.16
N ASP A 26 12.89 8.35 -5.85
CA ASP A 26 12.82 9.76 -6.17
C ASP A 26 11.88 10.05 -7.36
N GLU A 27 11.57 11.32 -7.57
CA GLU A 27 10.64 11.75 -8.64
C GLU A 27 11.13 11.39 -10.05
N ALA A 28 12.45 11.38 -10.28
CA ALA A 28 13.03 11.03 -11.58
C ALA A 28 12.83 9.55 -11.89
N THR A 29 13.06 8.70 -10.90
CA THR A 29 12.80 7.24 -10.98
C THR A 29 11.33 6.96 -11.22
N ILE A 30 10.43 7.62 -10.47
CA ILE A 30 8.98 7.46 -10.64
C ILE A 30 8.54 7.86 -12.06
N ALA A 31 9.09 8.95 -12.62
CA ALA A 31 8.77 9.37 -13.97
C ALA A 31 9.24 8.35 -15.03
N GLU A 32 10.41 7.78 -14.84
CA GLU A 32 10.93 6.71 -15.73
C GLU A 32 10.09 5.43 -15.58
N ASP A 33 9.68 5.07 -14.38
CA ASP A 33 8.79 3.93 -14.14
C ASP A 33 7.48 4.09 -14.91
N MET A 34 6.85 5.27 -14.90
CA MET A 34 5.63 5.54 -15.67
C MET A 34 5.84 5.31 -17.17
N ARG A 35 7.00 5.73 -17.71
CA ARG A 35 7.37 5.50 -19.10
C ARG A 35 7.53 3.99 -19.40
N LEU A 36 8.19 3.25 -18.50
CA LEU A 36 8.41 1.82 -18.63
C LEU A 36 7.10 1.03 -18.50
N PHE A 37 6.23 1.40 -17.58
CA PHE A 37 4.91 0.77 -17.42
C PHE A 37 4.08 0.87 -18.70
N LYS A 38 4.05 2.04 -19.32
CA LYS A 38 3.40 2.23 -20.62
C LYS A 38 4.00 1.32 -21.69
N LYS A 39 5.33 1.27 -21.77
CA LYS A 39 6.04 0.42 -22.76
C LYS A 39 5.75 -1.07 -22.53
N ALA A 40 5.59 -1.49 -21.29
CA ALA A 40 5.28 -2.87 -20.92
C ALA A 40 3.78 -3.22 -21.04
N GLY A 41 2.91 -2.24 -21.34
CA GLY A 41 1.46 -2.47 -21.43
C GLY A 41 0.79 -2.64 -20.07
N ILE A 42 1.42 -2.19 -18.98
CA ILE A 42 0.84 -2.19 -17.65
C ILE A 42 -0.30 -1.18 -17.61
N ASN A 43 -1.46 -1.62 -17.11
CA ASN A 43 -2.67 -0.81 -17.04
C ASN A 43 -3.34 -0.80 -15.65
N LEU A 44 -2.76 -1.51 -14.67
CA LEU A 44 -3.21 -1.55 -13.28
C LEU A 44 -2.01 -1.62 -12.35
N LEU A 45 -1.99 -0.80 -11.29
CA LEU A 45 -0.98 -0.86 -10.23
C LEU A 45 -1.67 -0.93 -8.87
N THR A 46 -1.16 -1.80 -7.99
CA THR A 46 -1.61 -1.89 -6.59
C THR A 46 -0.68 -1.06 -5.70
N LEU A 47 -1.26 -0.14 -4.94
CA LEU A 47 -0.54 0.67 -3.93
C LEU A 47 -1.48 1.04 -2.78
N PRO A 48 -1.00 1.48 -1.66
CA PRO A 48 0.37 1.59 -1.14
C PRO A 48 0.69 0.48 -0.10
N VAL A 49 0.75 -0.77 -0.52
CA VAL A 49 0.76 -2.00 0.32
C VAL A 49 1.71 -1.93 1.54
N PHE A 50 2.85 -1.22 1.43
CA PHE A 50 3.88 -1.16 2.47
C PHE A 50 4.10 0.23 3.07
N SER A 51 3.31 1.22 2.72
CA SER A 51 3.59 2.64 3.02
C SER A 51 2.90 3.15 4.28
N TRP A 52 2.51 2.28 5.23
CA TRP A 52 1.77 2.71 6.43
C TRP A 52 2.52 3.80 7.20
N ALA A 53 3.82 3.61 7.48
CA ALA A 53 4.63 4.59 8.19
C ALA A 53 4.69 5.98 7.51
N LYS A 54 4.50 6.03 6.19
CA LYS A 54 4.47 7.28 5.43
C LYS A 54 3.11 7.95 5.47
N LEU A 55 2.04 7.15 5.48
CA LEU A 55 0.67 7.64 5.51
C LEU A 55 0.19 8.00 6.91
N GLU A 56 0.74 7.34 7.93
CA GLU A 56 0.48 7.57 9.34
C GLU A 56 1.82 7.59 10.10
N PRO A 57 2.58 8.71 10.02
CA PRO A 57 3.90 8.83 10.64
C PRO A 57 3.87 8.80 12.16
N ASP A 58 2.74 9.10 12.77
CA ASP A 58 2.45 8.95 14.18
C ASP A 58 0.98 8.55 14.37
N GLU A 59 0.64 7.95 15.50
CA GLU A 59 -0.70 7.46 15.80
C GLU A 59 -1.77 8.55 15.63
N GLY A 60 -2.74 8.28 14.75
CA GLY A 60 -3.83 9.21 14.43
C GLY A 60 -3.43 10.43 13.60
N VAL A 61 -2.16 10.52 13.18
CA VAL A 61 -1.67 11.60 12.32
C VAL A 61 -1.55 11.10 10.89
N TYR A 62 -2.47 11.53 10.02
CA TYR A 62 -2.52 11.07 8.64
C TYR A 62 -2.00 12.12 7.65
N ASP A 63 -1.17 11.68 6.69
CA ASP A 63 -0.71 12.50 5.57
C ASP A 63 -0.84 11.71 4.25
N PHE A 64 -1.86 12.05 3.47
CA PHE A 64 -2.14 11.42 2.17
C PHE A 64 -1.60 12.20 0.97
N LYS A 65 -1.02 13.39 1.15
CA LYS A 65 -0.57 14.27 0.05
C LYS A 65 0.35 13.57 -0.94
N TRP A 66 1.28 12.77 -0.41
CA TRP A 66 2.17 11.98 -1.25
C TRP A 66 1.42 10.93 -2.08
N LEU A 67 0.49 10.22 -1.44
CA LEU A 67 -0.30 9.19 -2.11
C LEU A 67 -1.19 9.79 -3.20
N ASP A 68 -1.86 10.91 -2.91
CA ASP A 68 -2.68 11.64 -3.87
C ASP A 68 -1.87 12.02 -5.10
N LYS A 69 -0.65 12.59 -4.90
CA LYS A 69 0.26 12.93 -5.99
C LYS A 69 0.62 11.72 -6.86
N ILE A 70 0.90 10.57 -6.24
CA ILE A 70 1.24 9.34 -6.96
C ILE A 70 0.05 8.81 -7.74
N ILE A 71 -1.14 8.80 -7.15
CA ILE A 71 -2.37 8.38 -7.82
C ILE A 71 -2.65 9.24 -9.04
N ASP A 72 -2.51 10.56 -8.90
CA ASP A 72 -2.70 11.51 -10.02
C ASP A 72 -1.70 11.26 -11.15
N GLN A 73 -0.43 10.97 -10.83
CA GLN A 73 0.59 10.64 -11.82
C GLN A 73 0.27 9.34 -12.57
N ILE A 74 -0.13 8.30 -11.86
CA ILE A 74 -0.53 7.00 -12.42
C ILE A 74 -1.74 7.19 -13.34
N TRP A 75 -2.77 7.90 -12.86
CA TRP A 75 -3.98 8.18 -13.62
C TRP A 75 -3.71 9.00 -14.89
N ALA A 76 -2.88 10.04 -14.80
CA ALA A 76 -2.46 10.86 -15.95
C ALA A 76 -1.72 10.02 -17.02
N ASN A 77 -1.16 8.88 -16.66
CA ASN A 77 -0.52 7.94 -17.57
C ASN A 77 -1.47 6.85 -18.10
N GLY A 78 -2.78 6.92 -17.79
CA GLY A 78 -3.81 6.00 -18.26
C GLY A 78 -3.76 4.63 -17.57
N ILE A 79 -3.16 4.55 -16.38
CA ILE A 79 -3.05 3.34 -15.56
C ILE A 79 -4.06 3.43 -14.43
N TYR A 80 -4.77 2.35 -14.18
CA TYR A 80 -5.72 2.23 -13.06
C TYR A 80 -4.99 1.93 -11.75
N VAL A 81 -5.61 2.30 -10.64
CA VAL A 81 -5.09 2.02 -9.31
C VAL A 81 -6.00 1.02 -8.58
N CYS A 82 -5.40 -0.05 -8.09
CA CYS A 82 -5.98 -0.91 -7.07
C CYS A 82 -5.51 -0.41 -5.71
N LEU A 83 -6.37 0.32 -5.00
CA LEU A 83 -6.01 0.89 -3.71
C LEU A 83 -6.06 -0.20 -2.63
N ALA A 84 -4.92 -0.46 -2.01
CA ALA A 84 -4.76 -1.41 -0.93
C ALA A 84 -4.60 -0.71 0.42
N THR A 85 -4.93 -1.39 1.51
CA THR A 85 -4.55 -0.96 2.85
C THR A 85 -3.06 -1.21 3.08
N PRO A 86 -2.30 -0.28 3.71
CA PRO A 86 -0.86 -0.39 3.86
C PRO A 86 -0.41 -1.29 5.02
N THR A 87 -1.26 -2.22 5.44
CA THR A 87 -1.12 -3.00 6.68
C THR A 87 -0.03 -4.06 6.68
N THR A 88 0.59 -4.32 5.53
CA THR A 88 1.63 -5.36 5.42
C THR A 88 2.96 -4.97 6.10
N ALA A 89 3.25 -3.66 6.22
CA ALA A 89 4.43 -3.15 6.89
C ALA A 89 4.03 -2.15 7.98
N GLN A 90 3.99 -2.62 9.22
CA GLN A 90 3.63 -1.79 10.36
C GLN A 90 4.66 -0.69 10.61
N PRO A 91 4.24 0.52 11.03
CA PRO A 91 5.14 1.59 11.41
C PRO A 91 5.85 1.28 12.73
N ALA A 92 7.06 1.82 12.90
CA ALA A 92 7.86 1.58 14.10
C ALA A 92 7.19 2.07 15.39
N TRP A 93 6.41 3.16 15.31
CA TRP A 93 5.69 3.69 16.48
C TRP A 93 4.68 2.68 17.04
N LEU A 94 4.05 1.85 16.19
CA LEU A 94 3.06 0.86 16.62
C LEU A 94 3.71 -0.18 17.55
N SER A 95 4.80 -0.81 17.14
CA SER A 95 5.49 -1.82 17.94
C SER A 95 6.27 -1.23 19.12
N THR A 96 6.60 0.06 19.07
CA THR A 96 7.25 0.77 20.19
C THR A 96 6.27 1.09 21.30
N ARG A 97 5.06 1.56 20.95
CA ARG A 97 4.01 1.88 21.93
C ARG A 97 3.27 0.64 22.42
N TYR A 98 3.07 -0.31 21.53
CA TYR A 98 2.26 -1.51 21.74
C TYR A 98 3.08 -2.78 21.42
N PRO A 99 4.09 -3.11 22.24
CA PRO A 99 4.99 -4.24 21.97
C PRO A 99 4.29 -5.62 21.97
N GLU A 100 3.06 -5.70 22.45
CA GLU A 100 2.19 -6.87 22.42
C GLU A 100 1.68 -7.20 21.02
N VAL A 101 1.67 -6.24 20.09
CA VAL A 101 1.26 -6.49 18.69
C VAL A 101 2.28 -7.34 17.92
N LEU A 102 3.50 -7.48 18.44
CA LEU A 102 4.53 -8.27 17.78
C LEU A 102 4.22 -9.75 17.89
N PRO A 103 4.23 -10.49 16.78
CA PRO A 103 4.06 -11.94 16.80
C PRO A 103 5.13 -12.62 17.62
N VAL A 104 4.72 -13.66 18.32
CA VAL A 104 5.59 -14.51 19.13
C VAL A 104 5.72 -15.85 18.42
N ASP A 105 6.95 -16.35 18.27
CA ASP A 105 7.20 -17.66 17.69
C ASP A 105 6.91 -18.79 18.70
N ILE A 106 7.00 -20.03 18.24
CA ILE A 106 6.71 -21.22 19.07
C ILE A 106 7.71 -21.39 20.24
N GLN A 107 8.85 -20.68 20.22
CA GLN A 107 9.83 -20.64 21.31
C GLN A 107 9.60 -19.46 22.28
N GLY A 108 8.53 -18.69 22.10
CA GLY A 108 8.21 -17.53 22.94
C GLY A 108 9.01 -16.27 22.62
N ARG A 109 9.72 -16.21 21.48
CA ARG A 109 10.52 -15.06 21.08
C ARG A 109 9.67 -14.11 20.26
N LYS A 110 9.65 -12.82 20.63
CA LYS A 110 9.04 -11.76 19.82
C LYS A 110 9.82 -11.57 18.53
N ARG A 111 9.10 -11.53 17.40
CA ARG A 111 9.68 -11.17 16.11
C ARG A 111 9.86 -9.66 16.06
N THR A 112 11.09 -9.21 15.84
CA THR A 112 11.46 -7.81 15.70
C THR A 112 11.61 -7.40 14.24
N HIS A 113 11.76 -6.08 13.98
CA HIS A 113 11.87 -5.49 12.65
C HIS A 113 12.96 -6.14 11.78
N GLY A 114 12.77 -6.09 10.47
CA GLY A 114 13.68 -6.65 9.46
C GLY A 114 13.06 -7.75 8.61
N MET A 115 11.92 -8.27 9.00
CA MET A 115 11.04 -9.11 8.18
C MET A 115 9.68 -8.41 8.06
N ARG A 116 9.00 -8.57 6.93
CA ARG A 116 7.59 -8.18 6.79
C ARG A 116 6.79 -9.00 7.78
N VAL A 117 6.47 -8.43 8.92
CA VAL A 117 5.87 -9.14 10.05
C VAL A 117 4.43 -8.67 10.19
N PHE A 118 3.52 -9.61 10.11
CA PHE A 118 2.14 -9.37 10.49
C PHE A 118 2.06 -9.05 11.98
N PHE A 119 1.19 -8.15 12.36
CA PHE A 119 0.91 -7.84 13.76
C PHE A 119 -0.36 -8.57 14.23
N CYS A 120 -0.48 -8.73 15.53
CA CYS A 120 -1.66 -9.35 16.14
C CYS A 120 -2.75 -8.28 16.31
N VAL A 121 -3.81 -8.34 15.50
CA VAL A 121 -4.92 -7.37 15.54
C VAL A 121 -5.78 -7.48 16.81
N ASN A 122 -5.71 -8.58 17.54
CA ASN A 122 -6.50 -8.79 18.77
C ASN A 122 -5.89 -8.10 20.00
N SER A 123 -4.74 -7.44 19.84
CA SER A 123 -4.05 -6.72 20.92
C SER A 123 -4.23 -5.21 20.85
N LEU A 124 -5.02 -4.71 19.90
CA LEU A 124 -5.34 -3.28 19.73
C LEU A 124 -6.66 -2.91 20.40
#